data_46c0f8b2e4be66bc4b9f3bd19d123517
#
_entry.id   46c0f8b2e4be66bc4b9f3bd19d123517
#
_cell.length_a   1.000
_cell.length_b   1.000
_cell.length_c   1.000
_cell.angle_alpha   90.00
_cell.angle_beta   90.00
_cell.angle_gamma   90.00
#
_symmetry.space_group_name_H-M   'P 1'
#
loop_
_entity.id
_entity.type
_entity.pdbx_description
1 polymer ?
#
loop_
_entity_poly.entity_id
_entity_poly.type
_entity_poly.pdbx_seq_one_letter_code
_entity_poly.pdbx_strand_id
1 'polypeptide(L)'
;MRGDGPPIRVGHRGAALLAPENTLRSFEAALAAGAEAIEFDVLDLQDGSLVLAHSDDLLEVSHGAAAGTVRDRTLPELRAIVPDLPTLDDALAFLAARPEVLVHVDLKLSTRLDEVADALARHGVEERTVVSSFHLESLAAVARLAPRARIGFTYPEDRHGVARHRVLHPAIRVGTRGLRATLPMRVVGMAARAGAQALMLHHAVVSAAAVERAHAAGIAVWAWTVDLPDELERMHRAGVDAVITNDPRILDSAPAEALATLRP
;
A
#
# COMPACT_ATOMS: atom_id res chain seq x y z
N MET A 1 -6.16 -7.44 14.89
CA MET A 1 -7.03 -6.73 15.85
C MET A 1 -6.20 -5.61 16.42
N ARG A 2 -6.73 -4.39 16.38
CA ARG A 2 -6.08 -3.19 16.92
C ARG A 2 -5.80 -3.39 18.41
N GLY A 3 -4.52 -3.20 18.81
CA GLY A 3 -4.22 -2.84 20.19
C GLY A 3 -4.72 -1.40 20.44
N ASP A 4 -4.90 -1.00 21.71
CA ASP A 4 -5.38 0.35 22.12
C ASP A 4 -4.37 1.48 21.78
N GLY A 5 -3.52 1.29 20.78
CA GLY A 5 -2.47 2.21 20.34
C GLY A 5 -2.86 3.07 19.11
N PRO A 6 -2.00 4.03 18.73
CA PRO A 6 -2.14 4.78 17.47
C PRO A 6 -2.06 3.84 16.27
N PRO A 7 -2.60 4.24 15.09
CA PRO A 7 -2.47 3.43 13.87
C PRO A 7 -1.00 3.26 13.48
N ILE A 8 -0.68 2.09 12.90
CA ILE A 8 0.64 1.82 12.34
C ILE A 8 0.96 2.87 11.27
N ARG A 9 2.14 3.44 11.36
CA ARG A 9 2.67 4.42 10.41
C ARG A 9 3.31 3.71 9.23
N VAL A 10 2.68 3.77 8.05
CA VAL A 10 3.15 3.11 6.84
C VAL A 10 3.66 4.14 5.84
N GLY A 11 4.91 4.01 5.43
CA GLY A 11 5.48 4.83 4.38
C GLY A 11 5.03 4.35 3.01
N HIS A 12 4.28 5.18 2.26
CA HIS A 12 3.78 4.91 0.91
C HIS A 12 4.89 5.02 -0.11
N ARG A 13 5.21 3.93 -0.78
CA ARG A 13 6.38 3.83 -1.69
C ARG A 13 7.67 4.29 -1.01
N GLY A 14 7.80 3.98 0.28
CA GLY A 14 8.73 4.62 1.19
C GLY A 14 8.16 5.93 1.76
N ALA A 15 8.74 7.07 1.40
CA ALA A 15 8.24 8.39 1.75
C ALA A 15 8.26 9.30 0.51
N ALA A 16 7.27 9.15 -0.36
CA ALA A 16 7.23 9.74 -1.70
C ALA A 16 7.27 11.28 -1.72
N LEU A 17 6.93 11.96 -0.60
CA LEU A 17 7.11 13.41 -0.45
C LEU A 17 8.50 13.81 0.07
N LEU A 18 9.33 12.86 0.54
CA LEU A 18 10.65 13.15 1.11
C LEU A 18 11.80 12.71 0.21
N ALA A 19 11.57 11.68 -0.63
CA ALA A 19 12.54 11.15 -1.59
C ALA A 19 11.80 10.50 -2.77
N PRO A 20 12.49 10.24 -3.91
CA PRO A 20 11.87 9.57 -5.06
C PRO A 20 11.21 8.26 -4.65
N GLU A 21 9.93 8.10 -5.02
CA GLU A 21 9.11 6.94 -4.65
C GLU A 21 9.70 5.60 -5.15
N ASN A 22 9.37 4.50 -4.44
CA ASN A 22 9.81 3.16 -4.80
C ASN A 22 11.33 3.00 -4.91
N THR A 23 12.10 3.76 -4.12
CA THR A 23 13.57 3.68 -4.03
C THR A 23 14.02 3.32 -2.62
N LEU A 24 15.22 2.74 -2.48
CA LEU A 24 15.79 2.48 -1.14
C LEU A 24 16.02 3.78 -0.35
N ARG A 25 16.29 4.90 -1.03
CA ARG A 25 16.37 6.23 -0.41
C ARG A 25 15.05 6.67 0.20
N SER A 26 13.92 6.38 -0.47
CA SER A 26 12.61 6.69 0.10
C SER A 26 12.28 5.79 1.30
N PHE A 27 12.77 4.56 1.32
CA PHE A 27 12.63 3.67 2.47
C PHE A 27 13.42 4.20 3.67
N GLU A 28 14.67 4.62 3.47
CA GLU A 28 15.49 5.26 4.51
C GLU A 28 14.81 6.53 5.05
N ALA A 29 14.30 7.39 4.15
CA ALA A 29 13.60 8.60 4.53
C ALA A 29 12.32 8.30 5.34
N ALA A 30 11.56 7.26 4.95
CA ALA A 30 10.37 6.83 5.70
C ALA A 30 10.71 6.35 7.10
N LEU A 31 11.73 5.50 7.24
CA LEU A 31 12.18 5.00 8.54
C LEU A 31 12.73 6.13 9.43
N ALA A 32 13.50 7.05 8.86
CA ALA A 32 13.97 8.24 9.57
C ALA A 32 12.82 9.15 10.03
N ALA A 33 11.69 9.14 9.30
CA ALA A 33 10.44 9.82 9.65
C ALA A 33 9.52 8.99 10.59
N GLY A 34 10.02 7.89 11.14
CA GLY A 34 9.33 7.07 12.13
C GLY A 34 8.32 6.07 11.55
N ALA A 35 8.41 5.72 10.26
CA ALA A 35 7.58 4.65 9.70
C ALA A 35 7.88 3.30 10.37
N GLU A 36 6.83 2.54 10.67
CA GLU A 36 6.87 1.20 11.27
C GLU A 36 6.70 0.11 10.21
N ALA A 37 6.21 0.52 9.03
CA ALA A 37 6.04 -0.33 7.86
C ALA A 37 6.44 0.43 6.60
N ILE A 38 6.94 -0.29 5.60
CA ILE A 38 7.23 0.24 4.27
C ILE A 38 6.30 -0.44 3.26
N GLU A 39 5.55 0.37 2.55
CA GLU A 39 4.77 -0.06 1.38
C GLU A 39 5.54 0.27 0.11
N PHE A 40 5.48 -0.64 -0.85
CA PHE A 40 6.03 -0.47 -2.19
C PHE A 40 5.31 -1.31 -3.23
N ASP A 41 5.36 -0.83 -4.48
CA ASP A 41 4.71 -1.44 -5.63
C ASP A 41 5.66 -2.39 -6.36
N VAL A 42 5.17 -3.55 -6.80
CA VAL A 42 5.96 -4.53 -7.58
C VAL A 42 5.36 -4.74 -8.96
N LEU A 43 6.21 -4.58 -9.97
CA LEU A 43 5.92 -4.76 -11.39
C LEU A 43 6.90 -5.74 -12.02
N ASP A 44 6.47 -6.48 -13.04
CA ASP A 44 7.29 -7.41 -13.82
C ASP A 44 7.78 -6.79 -15.14
N LEU A 45 8.98 -7.16 -15.57
CA LEU A 45 9.59 -6.74 -16.82
C LEU A 45 9.57 -7.88 -17.87
N GLN A 46 9.83 -7.54 -19.15
CA GLN A 46 9.88 -8.54 -20.22
C GLN A 46 10.96 -9.61 -20.02
N ASP A 47 12.07 -9.28 -19.37
CA ASP A 47 13.16 -10.21 -19.07
C ASP A 47 12.93 -11.05 -17.80
N GLY A 48 11.79 -10.86 -17.15
CA GLY A 48 11.42 -11.56 -15.93
C GLY A 48 11.84 -10.86 -14.65
N SER A 49 12.59 -9.78 -14.71
CA SER A 49 12.96 -9.03 -13.50
C SER A 49 11.73 -8.46 -12.81
N LEU A 50 11.68 -8.55 -11.47
CA LEU A 50 10.68 -7.89 -10.64
C LEU A 50 11.28 -6.59 -10.10
N VAL A 51 10.66 -5.46 -10.42
CA VAL A 51 11.14 -4.12 -10.06
C VAL A 51 10.12 -3.35 -9.23
N LEU A 52 10.58 -2.32 -8.54
CA LEU A 52 9.71 -1.43 -7.80
C LEU A 52 9.21 -0.33 -8.72
N ALA A 53 7.94 -0.42 -9.13
CA ALA A 53 7.28 0.59 -9.97
C ALA A 53 5.77 0.57 -9.75
N HIS A 54 5.17 1.77 -9.64
CA HIS A 54 3.73 1.91 -9.42
C HIS A 54 2.92 1.67 -10.68
N SER A 55 3.43 2.11 -11.82
CA SER A 55 2.73 2.02 -13.11
C SER A 55 3.63 1.53 -14.23
N ASP A 56 3.00 1.15 -15.34
CA ASP A 56 3.68 0.77 -16.56
C ASP A 56 4.10 1.98 -17.42
N ASP A 57 3.85 3.21 -16.94
CA ASP A 57 4.21 4.45 -17.63
C ASP A 57 5.66 4.85 -17.30
N LEU A 58 6.56 4.69 -18.25
CA LEU A 58 7.96 5.04 -18.09
C LEU A 58 8.18 6.55 -17.83
N LEU A 59 7.28 7.41 -18.31
CA LEU A 59 7.37 8.85 -18.04
C LEU A 59 7.18 9.13 -16.54
N GLU A 60 6.25 8.41 -15.89
CA GLU A 60 6.01 8.49 -14.45
C GLU A 60 7.22 7.92 -13.68
N VAL A 61 7.63 6.70 -14.00
CA VAL A 61 8.71 5.98 -13.29
C VAL A 61 10.07 6.67 -13.45
N SER A 62 10.31 7.29 -14.61
CA SER A 62 11.56 8.03 -14.88
C SER A 62 11.52 9.51 -14.47
N HIS A 63 10.45 9.96 -13.80
CA HIS A 63 10.23 11.37 -13.45
C HIS A 63 10.38 12.32 -14.65
N GLY A 64 9.90 11.91 -15.81
CA GLY A 64 9.91 12.72 -17.03
C GLY A 64 11.14 12.53 -17.92
N ALA A 65 12.10 11.67 -17.56
CA ALA A 65 13.35 11.49 -18.33
C ALA A 65 13.13 10.71 -19.64
N ALA A 66 12.15 9.79 -19.69
CA ALA A 66 11.85 9.00 -20.89
C ALA A 66 10.38 8.64 -20.95
N ALA A 67 9.86 8.49 -22.19
CA ALA A 67 8.50 8.01 -22.43
C ALA A 67 8.51 6.55 -22.90
N GLY A 68 7.39 5.84 -22.69
CA GLY A 68 7.19 4.46 -23.12
C GLY A 68 6.64 3.59 -22.03
N THR A 69 6.77 2.27 -22.20
CA THR A 69 6.25 1.23 -21.31
C THR A 69 7.39 0.62 -20.50
N VAL A 70 7.20 0.50 -19.21
CA VAL A 70 8.18 -0.12 -18.28
C VAL A 70 8.31 -1.62 -18.58
N ARG A 71 7.18 -2.31 -18.74
CA ARG A 71 7.14 -3.76 -18.95
C ARG A 71 7.82 -4.23 -20.23
N ASP A 72 7.89 -3.37 -21.26
CA ASP A 72 8.52 -3.69 -22.55
C ASP A 72 10.06 -3.53 -22.50
N ARG A 73 10.63 -3.32 -21.32
CA ARG A 73 12.06 -3.12 -21.11
C ARG A 73 12.68 -4.26 -20.32
N THR A 74 13.97 -4.39 -20.48
CA THR A 74 14.83 -5.20 -19.61
C THR A 74 15.34 -4.36 -18.43
N LEU A 75 15.75 -5.00 -17.35
CA LEU A 75 16.33 -4.31 -16.20
C LEU A 75 17.57 -3.46 -16.56
N PRO A 76 18.53 -3.92 -17.39
CA PRO A 76 19.64 -3.07 -17.82
C PRO A 76 19.20 -1.82 -18.59
N GLU A 77 18.19 -1.93 -19.47
CA GLU A 77 17.66 -0.77 -20.21
C GLU A 77 17.01 0.25 -19.28
N LEU A 78 16.23 -0.23 -18.28
CA LEU A 78 15.61 0.66 -17.31
C LEU A 78 16.64 1.32 -16.38
N ARG A 79 17.65 0.59 -15.92
CA ARG A 79 18.73 1.15 -15.10
C ARG A 79 19.62 2.15 -15.84
N ALA A 80 19.67 2.10 -17.17
CA ALA A 80 20.30 3.14 -17.98
C ALA A 80 19.54 4.48 -17.93
N ILE A 81 18.22 4.44 -17.67
CA ILE A 81 17.33 5.61 -17.59
C ILE A 81 17.10 6.02 -16.12
N VAL A 82 16.88 5.03 -15.24
CA VAL A 82 16.63 5.19 -13.80
C VAL A 82 17.65 4.35 -13.04
N PRO A 83 18.88 4.89 -12.81
CA PRO A 83 19.98 4.10 -12.24
C PRO A 83 19.69 3.51 -10.85
N ASP A 84 18.88 4.21 -10.06
CA ASP A 84 18.53 3.81 -8.68
C ASP A 84 17.28 2.94 -8.61
N LEU A 85 16.78 2.39 -9.75
CA LEU A 85 15.61 1.51 -9.78
C LEU A 85 15.90 0.20 -9.03
N PRO A 86 15.24 -0.06 -7.90
CA PRO A 86 15.44 -1.30 -7.16
C PRO A 86 14.69 -2.46 -7.80
N THR A 87 15.24 -3.65 -7.63
CA THR A 87 14.49 -4.90 -7.81
C THR A 87 13.72 -5.24 -6.52
N LEU A 88 12.79 -6.21 -6.61
CA LEU A 88 12.15 -6.80 -5.43
C LEU A 88 13.19 -7.37 -4.46
N ASP A 89 14.22 -8.04 -4.97
CA ASP A 89 15.30 -8.59 -4.12
C ASP A 89 16.09 -7.48 -3.40
N ASP A 90 16.38 -6.35 -4.06
CA ASP A 90 17.04 -5.20 -3.43
C ASP A 90 16.20 -4.65 -2.26
N ALA A 91 14.89 -4.51 -2.47
CA ALA A 91 13.96 -4.02 -1.44
C ALA A 91 13.83 -5.00 -0.26
N LEU A 92 13.67 -6.29 -0.56
CA LEU A 92 13.54 -7.31 0.48
C LEU A 92 14.83 -7.51 1.26
N ALA A 93 16.00 -7.43 0.62
CA ALA A 93 17.30 -7.46 1.30
C ALA A 93 17.45 -6.27 2.27
N PHE A 94 17.06 -5.07 1.83
CA PHE A 94 17.05 -3.87 2.67
C PHE A 94 16.17 -4.03 3.91
N LEU A 95 14.97 -4.61 3.73
CA LEU A 95 14.01 -4.83 4.82
C LEU A 95 14.38 -6.04 5.71
N ALA A 96 14.99 -7.08 5.15
CA ALA A 96 15.46 -8.24 5.91
C ALA A 96 16.48 -7.86 7.00
N ALA A 97 17.30 -6.84 6.73
CA ALA A 97 18.24 -6.28 7.71
C ALA A 97 17.57 -5.47 8.85
N ARG A 98 16.24 -5.29 8.82
CA ARG A 98 15.44 -4.49 9.75
C ARG A 98 14.22 -5.28 10.22
N PRO A 99 14.41 -6.26 11.13
CA PRO A 99 13.35 -7.21 11.50
C PRO A 99 12.13 -6.58 12.19
N GLU A 100 12.28 -5.39 12.76
CA GLU A 100 11.21 -4.61 13.39
C GLU A 100 10.25 -3.95 12.40
N VAL A 101 10.66 -3.78 11.11
CA VAL A 101 9.88 -3.09 10.09
C VAL A 101 8.92 -4.06 9.42
N LEU A 102 7.63 -3.74 9.38
CA LEU A 102 6.64 -4.50 8.61
C LEU A 102 6.81 -4.22 7.11
N VAL A 103 6.49 -5.23 6.31
CA VAL A 103 6.60 -5.17 4.84
C VAL A 103 5.21 -5.15 4.22
N HIS A 104 4.95 -4.19 3.34
CA HIS A 104 3.71 -4.16 2.58
C HIS A 104 4.02 -4.12 1.08
N VAL A 105 3.72 -5.21 0.40
CA VAL A 105 3.94 -5.39 -1.05
C VAL A 105 2.62 -5.20 -1.77
N ASP A 106 2.49 -4.16 -2.60
CA ASP A 106 1.33 -3.98 -3.47
C ASP A 106 1.62 -4.48 -4.89
N LEU A 107 0.90 -5.52 -5.31
CA LEU A 107 1.15 -6.18 -6.58
C LEU A 107 0.48 -5.45 -7.74
N LYS A 108 1.28 -4.98 -8.69
CA LYS A 108 0.84 -4.43 -9.99
C LYS A 108 0.92 -5.46 -11.12
N LEU A 109 1.18 -6.72 -10.77
CA LEU A 109 1.36 -7.84 -11.68
C LEU A 109 0.34 -8.96 -11.39
N SER A 110 0.09 -9.80 -12.39
CA SER A 110 -0.78 -10.98 -12.28
C SER A 110 -0.06 -12.28 -12.67
N THR A 111 1.18 -12.17 -13.10
CA THR A 111 2.10 -13.26 -13.48
C THR A 111 3.23 -13.34 -12.46
N ARG A 112 4.10 -14.36 -12.51
CA ARG A 112 5.32 -14.49 -11.67
C ARG A 112 5.06 -14.36 -10.16
N LEU A 113 3.88 -14.76 -9.71
CA LEU A 113 3.50 -14.69 -8.29
C LEU A 113 4.28 -15.71 -7.44
N ASP A 114 4.73 -16.78 -8.04
CA ASP A 114 5.66 -17.75 -7.47
C ASP A 114 7.03 -17.12 -7.18
N GLU A 115 7.56 -16.33 -8.10
CA GLU A 115 8.83 -15.61 -7.90
C GLU A 115 8.72 -14.58 -6.76
N VAL A 116 7.57 -13.91 -6.62
CA VAL A 116 7.31 -13.02 -5.47
C VAL A 116 7.30 -13.82 -4.16
N ALA A 117 6.59 -14.95 -4.12
CA ALA A 117 6.51 -15.80 -2.94
C ALA A 117 7.87 -16.37 -2.55
N ASP A 118 8.63 -16.85 -3.53
CA ASP A 118 9.99 -17.35 -3.35
C ASP A 118 10.95 -16.26 -2.83
N ALA A 119 10.81 -15.02 -3.30
CA ALA A 119 11.59 -13.89 -2.80
C ALA A 119 11.28 -13.59 -1.33
N LEU A 120 10.00 -13.56 -0.93
CA LEU A 120 9.58 -13.36 0.46
C LEU A 120 10.17 -14.45 1.38
N ALA A 121 10.11 -15.71 0.95
CA ALA A 121 10.65 -16.83 1.69
C ALA A 121 12.19 -16.79 1.79
N ARG A 122 12.87 -16.50 0.69
CA ARG A 122 14.33 -16.41 0.58
C ARG A 122 14.92 -15.34 1.51
N HIS A 123 14.24 -14.20 1.62
CA HIS A 123 14.63 -13.09 2.51
C HIS A 123 14.11 -13.24 3.95
N GLY A 124 13.30 -14.25 4.25
CA GLY A 124 12.78 -14.52 5.60
C GLY A 124 11.83 -13.47 6.13
N VAL A 125 11.10 -12.77 5.24
CA VAL A 125 10.21 -11.66 5.63
C VAL A 125 8.73 -12.02 5.59
N GLU A 126 8.37 -13.22 5.14
CA GLU A 126 6.99 -13.64 4.85
C GLU A 126 6.02 -13.38 6.02
N GLU A 127 6.36 -13.76 7.25
CA GLU A 127 5.48 -13.66 8.42
C GLU A 127 5.11 -12.21 8.82
N ARG A 128 5.96 -11.25 8.45
CA ARG A 128 5.74 -9.82 8.70
C ARG A 128 5.37 -9.05 7.43
N THR A 129 4.99 -9.77 6.37
CA THR A 129 4.57 -9.19 5.10
C THR A 129 3.05 -9.21 4.96
N VAL A 130 2.50 -8.09 4.51
CA VAL A 130 1.16 -8.00 3.93
C VAL A 130 1.34 -7.86 2.42
N VAL A 131 0.68 -8.73 1.65
CA VAL A 131 0.64 -8.64 0.19
C VAL A 131 -0.74 -8.14 -0.22
N SER A 132 -0.79 -7.03 -0.94
CA SER A 132 -2.05 -6.45 -1.41
C SER A 132 -2.13 -6.37 -2.94
N SER A 133 -3.34 -6.28 -3.44
CA SER A 133 -3.65 -6.04 -4.85
C SER A 133 -5.12 -5.66 -5.02
N PHE A 134 -5.46 -5.07 -6.17
CA PHE A 134 -6.84 -4.96 -6.67
C PHE A 134 -7.34 -6.27 -7.29
N HIS A 135 -6.45 -7.22 -7.64
CA HIS A 135 -6.76 -8.44 -8.39
C HIS A 135 -6.95 -9.64 -7.45
N LEU A 136 -8.19 -10.13 -7.34
CA LEU A 136 -8.54 -11.25 -6.47
C LEU A 136 -7.79 -12.53 -6.83
N GLU A 137 -7.55 -12.78 -8.12
CA GLU A 137 -6.83 -13.98 -8.60
C GLU A 137 -5.38 -13.98 -8.14
N SER A 138 -4.70 -12.83 -8.22
CA SER A 138 -3.33 -12.66 -7.71
C SER A 138 -3.26 -12.93 -6.21
N LEU A 139 -4.20 -12.36 -5.43
CA LEU A 139 -4.28 -12.58 -3.99
C LEU A 139 -4.51 -14.05 -3.63
N ALA A 140 -5.43 -14.73 -4.34
CA ALA A 140 -5.70 -16.14 -4.14
C ALA A 140 -4.48 -17.04 -4.49
N ALA A 141 -3.69 -16.65 -5.49
CA ALA A 141 -2.46 -17.35 -5.84
C ALA A 141 -1.38 -17.16 -4.76
N VAL A 142 -1.12 -15.91 -4.34
CA VAL A 142 -0.14 -15.63 -3.29
C VAL A 142 -0.51 -16.28 -1.97
N ALA A 143 -1.79 -16.28 -1.58
CA ALA A 143 -2.24 -16.97 -0.37
C ALA A 143 -1.90 -18.48 -0.33
N ARG A 144 -1.79 -19.13 -1.51
CA ARG A 144 -1.36 -20.53 -1.61
C ARG A 144 0.16 -20.69 -1.64
N LEU A 145 0.85 -19.74 -2.29
CA LEU A 145 2.31 -19.80 -2.51
C LEU A 145 3.10 -19.31 -1.29
N ALA A 146 2.59 -18.29 -0.60
CA ALA A 146 3.17 -17.70 0.61
C ALA A 146 2.15 -17.72 1.77
N PRO A 147 1.83 -18.91 2.35
CA PRO A 147 0.73 -19.06 3.31
C PRO A 147 0.97 -18.37 4.66
N ARG A 148 2.19 -17.93 4.95
CA ARG A 148 2.53 -17.16 6.16
C ARG A 148 2.39 -15.66 5.97
N ALA A 149 2.36 -15.18 4.72
CA ALA A 149 2.07 -13.78 4.43
C ALA A 149 0.58 -13.48 4.64
N ARG A 150 0.29 -12.26 5.06
CA ARG A 150 -1.08 -11.79 5.18
C ARG A 150 -1.56 -11.22 3.86
N ILE A 151 -2.83 -11.44 3.55
CA ILE A 151 -3.45 -10.94 2.33
C ILE A 151 -4.24 -9.67 2.64
N GLY A 152 -3.99 -8.63 1.85
CA GLY A 152 -4.70 -7.36 1.85
C GLY A 152 -5.49 -7.16 0.55
N PHE A 153 -6.72 -6.68 0.62
CA PHE A 153 -7.49 -6.32 -0.58
C PHE A 153 -7.61 -4.81 -0.71
N THR A 154 -7.08 -4.27 -1.81
CA THR A 154 -7.07 -2.83 -2.09
C THR A 154 -8.38 -2.37 -2.75
N TYR A 155 -8.98 -1.28 -2.25
CA TYR A 155 -10.27 -0.77 -2.73
C TYR A 155 -10.44 0.74 -2.48
N PRO A 156 -11.11 1.51 -3.38
CA PRO A 156 -11.56 1.10 -4.72
C PRO A 156 -10.44 1.17 -5.77
N GLU A 157 -10.59 0.40 -6.84
CA GLU A 157 -9.72 0.50 -8.01
C GLU A 157 -10.20 1.62 -8.94
N ASP A 158 -9.29 2.48 -9.39
CA ASP A 158 -9.54 3.45 -10.47
C ASP A 158 -9.13 2.85 -11.83
N ARG A 159 -9.92 1.88 -12.31
CA ARG A 159 -9.64 1.13 -13.56
C ARG A 159 -9.46 1.98 -14.80
N HIS A 160 -9.98 3.20 -14.78
CA HIS A 160 -10.03 4.05 -15.97
C HIS A 160 -9.26 5.36 -15.80
N GLY A 161 -8.51 5.52 -14.70
CA GLY A 161 -7.79 6.76 -14.41
C GLY A 161 -8.71 7.97 -14.29
N VAL A 162 -9.96 7.75 -13.89
CA VAL A 162 -11.00 8.80 -13.86
C VAL A 162 -10.61 9.92 -12.88
N ALA A 163 -9.86 9.58 -11.83
CA ALA A 163 -9.37 10.55 -10.86
C ALA A 163 -8.41 11.59 -11.47
N ARG A 164 -7.74 11.27 -12.58
CA ARG A 164 -6.84 12.19 -13.30
C ARG A 164 -7.60 13.31 -14.04
N HIS A 165 -8.90 13.14 -14.29
CA HIS A 165 -9.71 14.09 -15.05
C HIS A 165 -10.44 15.08 -14.13
N ARG A 166 -9.90 16.31 -13.97
CA ARG A 166 -10.45 17.37 -13.10
C ARG A 166 -11.93 17.66 -13.33
N VAL A 167 -12.40 17.58 -14.57
CA VAL A 167 -13.81 17.82 -14.95
C VAL A 167 -14.76 16.81 -14.30
N LEU A 168 -14.29 15.60 -13.98
CA LEU A 168 -15.07 14.52 -13.38
C LEU A 168 -15.08 14.54 -11.85
N HIS A 169 -14.31 15.42 -11.21
CA HIS A 169 -14.21 15.48 -9.73
C HIS A 169 -15.56 15.65 -9.00
N PRO A 170 -16.57 16.41 -9.50
CA PRO A 170 -17.88 16.46 -8.84
C PRO A 170 -18.60 15.10 -8.87
N ALA A 171 -18.56 14.41 -10.01
CA ALA A 171 -19.17 13.08 -10.16
C ALA A 171 -18.44 12.03 -9.31
N ILE A 172 -17.10 12.10 -9.26
CA ILE A 172 -16.27 11.24 -8.41
C ILE A 172 -16.67 11.43 -6.94
N ARG A 173 -16.84 12.67 -6.47
CA ARG A 173 -17.25 12.94 -5.08
C ARG A 173 -18.61 12.34 -4.74
N VAL A 174 -19.57 12.40 -5.65
CA VAL A 174 -20.90 11.77 -5.45
C VAL A 174 -20.76 10.26 -5.41
N GLY A 175 -20.03 9.67 -6.37
CA GLY A 175 -19.75 8.22 -6.40
C GLY A 175 -19.05 7.74 -5.12
N THR A 176 -18.03 8.46 -4.67
CA THR A 176 -17.29 8.13 -3.44
C THR A 176 -18.18 8.18 -2.20
N ARG A 177 -19.12 9.15 -2.11
CA ARG A 177 -20.11 9.20 -1.02
C ARG A 177 -21.02 7.97 -1.03
N GLY A 178 -21.47 7.52 -2.20
CA GLY A 178 -22.26 6.30 -2.37
C GLY A 178 -21.47 5.05 -1.95
N LEU A 179 -20.22 4.95 -2.38
CA LEU A 179 -19.32 3.86 -1.97
C LEU A 179 -19.13 3.85 -0.45
N ARG A 180 -18.84 5.01 0.15
CA ARG A 180 -18.68 5.15 1.61
C ARG A 180 -19.94 4.74 2.37
N ALA A 181 -21.12 5.12 1.90
CA ALA A 181 -22.40 4.79 2.54
C ALA A 181 -22.71 3.28 2.49
N THR A 182 -22.33 2.60 1.41
CA THR A 182 -22.61 1.17 1.20
C THR A 182 -21.52 0.24 1.71
N LEU A 183 -20.31 0.76 1.97
CA LEU A 183 -19.15 -0.02 2.37
C LEU A 183 -19.36 -0.87 3.63
N PRO A 184 -20.04 -0.38 4.71
CA PRO A 184 -20.25 -1.18 5.92
C PRO A 184 -20.99 -2.51 5.67
N MET A 185 -21.88 -2.55 4.66
CA MET A 185 -22.59 -3.77 4.29
C MET A 185 -21.74 -4.73 3.44
N ARG A 186 -20.64 -4.27 2.89
CA ARG A 186 -19.83 -4.97 1.88
C ARG A 186 -18.47 -5.44 2.38
N VAL A 187 -17.90 -4.79 3.39
CA VAL A 187 -16.49 -5.02 3.82
C VAL A 187 -16.21 -6.50 4.13
N VAL A 188 -17.08 -7.18 4.86
CA VAL A 188 -16.87 -8.59 5.23
C VAL A 188 -16.91 -9.49 3.99
N GLY A 189 -17.89 -9.28 3.11
CA GLY A 189 -18.00 -10.05 1.87
C GLY A 189 -16.86 -9.76 0.88
N MET A 190 -16.31 -8.56 0.89
CA MET A 190 -15.12 -8.20 0.08
C MET A 190 -13.90 -8.95 0.58
N ALA A 191 -13.61 -8.87 1.87
CA ALA A 191 -12.49 -9.57 2.48
C ALA A 191 -12.59 -11.09 2.32
N ALA A 192 -13.77 -11.67 2.54
CA ALA A 192 -14.01 -13.10 2.37
C ALA A 192 -13.72 -13.57 0.94
N ARG A 193 -14.16 -12.82 -0.08
CA ARG A 193 -13.90 -13.16 -1.49
C ARG A 193 -12.40 -13.07 -1.86
N ALA A 194 -11.67 -12.17 -1.22
CA ALA A 194 -10.23 -12.01 -1.43
C ALA A 194 -9.39 -12.95 -0.56
N GLY A 195 -9.99 -13.67 0.40
CA GLY A 195 -9.24 -14.39 1.43
C GLY A 195 -8.39 -13.45 2.30
N ALA A 196 -8.82 -12.18 2.43
CA ALA A 196 -8.00 -11.13 3.01
C ALA A 196 -8.21 -10.99 4.52
N GLN A 197 -7.11 -10.80 5.26
CA GLN A 197 -7.07 -10.45 6.67
C GLN A 197 -7.03 -8.93 6.89
N ALA A 198 -6.76 -8.15 5.81
CA ALA A 198 -6.76 -6.70 5.85
C ALA A 198 -7.45 -6.11 4.61
N LEU A 199 -8.04 -4.92 4.77
CA LEU A 199 -8.57 -4.12 3.67
C LEU A 199 -7.76 -2.83 3.57
N MET A 200 -7.17 -2.59 2.39
CA MET A 200 -6.49 -1.34 2.04
C MET A 200 -7.53 -0.40 1.41
N LEU A 201 -8.09 0.50 2.22
CA LEU A 201 -9.19 1.37 1.80
C LEU A 201 -8.71 2.78 1.50
N HIS A 202 -9.08 3.33 0.34
CA HIS A 202 -8.87 4.75 0.08
C HIS A 202 -9.58 5.58 1.16
N HIS A 203 -8.88 6.54 1.75
CA HIS A 203 -9.37 7.34 2.90
C HIS A 203 -10.77 7.96 2.69
N ALA A 204 -11.12 8.28 1.45
CA ALA A 204 -12.40 8.91 1.12
C ALA A 204 -13.61 7.97 1.31
N VAL A 205 -13.42 6.63 1.24
CA VAL A 205 -14.50 5.65 1.44
C VAL A 205 -14.56 5.12 2.87
N VAL A 206 -13.56 5.40 3.71
CA VAL A 206 -13.51 4.94 5.11
C VAL A 206 -14.58 5.64 5.95
N SER A 207 -15.28 4.86 6.77
CA SER A 207 -16.19 5.34 7.81
C SER A 207 -16.05 4.49 9.09
N ALA A 208 -16.35 5.05 10.26
CA ALA A 208 -16.31 4.30 11.53
C ALA A 208 -17.14 3.01 11.46
N ALA A 209 -18.35 3.08 10.90
CA ALA A 209 -19.21 1.90 10.74
C ALA A 209 -18.59 0.80 9.86
N ALA A 210 -17.80 1.17 8.82
CA ALA A 210 -17.11 0.19 8.00
C ALA A 210 -15.95 -0.45 8.76
N VAL A 211 -15.20 0.33 9.54
CA VAL A 211 -14.10 -0.15 10.38
C VAL A 211 -14.62 -1.07 11.47
N GLU A 212 -15.63 -0.65 12.24
CA GLU A 212 -16.27 -1.47 13.27
C GLU A 212 -16.76 -2.82 12.72
N ARG A 213 -17.37 -2.78 11.54
CA ARG A 213 -17.86 -3.99 10.87
C ARG A 213 -16.73 -4.92 10.44
N ALA A 214 -15.62 -4.38 9.94
CA ALA A 214 -14.41 -5.13 9.60
C ALA A 214 -13.79 -5.75 10.85
N HIS A 215 -13.60 -4.97 11.91
CA HIS A 215 -13.05 -5.42 13.19
C HIS A 215 -13.88 -6.52 13.84
N ALA A 216 -15.22 -6.40 13.81
CA ALA A 216 -16.11 -7.44 14.31
C ALA A 216 -15.97 -8.79 13.58
N ALA A 217 -15.40 -8.77 12.36
CA ALA A 217 -15.08 -9.97 11.58
C ALA A 217 -13.59 -10.36 11.64
N GLY A 218 -12.78 -9.69 12.48
CA GLY A 218 -11.34 -9.93 12.59
C GLY A 218 -10.50 -9.40 11.43
N ILE A 219 -11.03 -8.44 10.66
CA ILE A 219 -10.39 -7.86 9.48
C ILE A 219 -9.79 -6.51 9.85
N ALA A 220 -8.48 -6.31 9.61
CA ALA A 220 -7.82 -5.03 9.78
C ALA A 220 -8.18 -4.04 8.65
N VAL A 221 -8.14 -2.75 8.95
CA VAL A 221 -8.39 -1.68 7.98
C VAL A 221 -7.20 -0.73 7.92
N TRP A 222 -6.56 -0.64 6.77
CA TRP A 222 -5.47 0.28 6.46
C TRP A 222 -5.98 1.36 5.51
N ALA A 223 -5.75 2.63 5.82
CA ALA A 223 -6.21 3.76 4.99
C ALA A 223 -5.09 4.30 4.11
N TRP A 224 -5.38 4.51 2.82
CA TRP A 224 -4.45 5.08 1.82
C TRP A 224 -5.14 6.16 0.96
N THR A 225 -4.49 7.10 0.33
CA THR A 225 -3.27 7.71 0.81
C THR A 225 -3.68 8.89 1.66
N VAL A 226 -3.14 9.01 2.85
CA VAL A 226 -3.54 10.01 3.84
C VAL A 226 -2.39 11.00 4.00
N ASP A 227 -2.52 12.17 3.37
CA ASP A 227 -1.46 13.17 3.30
C ASP A 227 -1.84 14.52 3.93
N LEU A 228 -3.11 14.68 4.35
CA LEU A 228 -3.60 15.91 4.96
C LEU A 228 -4.00 15.70 6.43
N PRO A 229 -3.75 16.70 7.32
CA PRO A 229 -4.11 16.60 8.74
C PRO A 229 -5.58 16.27 8.99
N ASP A 230 -6.50 16.88 8.23
CA ASP A 230 -7.94 16.61 8.34
C ASP A 230 -8.31 15.16 7.95
N GLU A 231 -7.59 14.59 7.00
CA GLU A 231 -7.75 13.19 6.59
C GLU A 231 -7.27 12.26 7.70
N LEU A 232 -6.09 12.56 8.25
CA LEU A 232 -5.51 11.80 9.37
C LEU A 232 -6.45 11.80 10.57
N GLU A 233 -6.94 12.97 11.00
CA GLU A 233 -7.88 13.09 12.12
C GLU A 233 -9.16 12.27 11.87
N ARG A 234 -9.65 12.29 10.65
CA ARG A 234 -10.82 11.48 10.25
C ARG A 234 -10.54 9.98 10.31
N MET A 235 -9.33 9.53 9.91
CA MET A 235 -8.92 8.13 9.99
C MET A 235 -8.74 7.69 11.44
N HIS A 236 -8.15 8.55 12.29
CA HIS A 236 -8.07 8.31 13.73
C HIS A 236 -9.45 8.12 14.36
N ARG A 237 -10.39 9.05 14.10
CA ARG A 237 -11.78 8.94 14.59
C ARG A 237 -12.52 7.72 14.05
N ALA A 238 -12.20 7.28 12.84
CA ALA A 238 -12.77 6.07 12.27
C ALA A 238 -12.19 4.78 12.87
N GLY A 239 -11.04 4.86 13.52
CA GLY A 239 -10.41 3.73 14.20
C GLY A 239 -9.65 2.78 13.28
N VAL A 240 -9.02 3.28 12.19
CA VAL A 240 -8.21 2.44 11.29
C VAL A 240 -6.98 1.88 12.01
N ASP A 241 -6.49 0.73 11.55
CA ASP A 241 -5.34 0.03 12.15
C ASP A 241 -4.00 0.57 11.64
N ALA A 242 -3.98 1.10 10.41
CA ALA A 242 -2.79 1.69 9.80
C ALA A 242 -3.14 2.86 8.89
N VAL A 243 -2.17 3.77 8.74
CA VAL A 243 -2.23 4.92 7.84
C VAL A 243 -1.05 4.85 6.88
N ILE A 244 -1.35 4.76 5.59
CA ILE A 244 -0.39 4.76 4.48
C ILE A 244 -0.29 6.20 3.96
N THR A 245 0.91 6.80 4.03
CA THR A 245 1.14 8.22 3.74
C THR A 245 2.45 8.45 2.98
N ASN A 246 2.48 9.49 2.16
CA ASN A 246 3.67 9.94 1.45
C ASN A 246 4.67 10.70 2.35
N ASP A 247 4.21 11.18 3.51
CA ASP A 247 5.06 11.80 4.54
C ASP A 247 4.72 11.26 5.93
N PRO A 248 5.47 10.27 6.45
CA PRO A 248 5.18 9.69 7.75
C PRO A 248 5.18 10.67 8.93
N ARG A 249 5.82 11.85 8.80
CA ARG A 249 5.85 12.90 9.83
C ARG A 249 4.47 13.52 10.09
N ILE A 250 3.50 13.35 9.19
CA ILE A 250 2.12 13.83 9.41
C ILE A 250 1.51 13.27 10.70
N LEU A 251 1.94 12.07 11.13
CA LEU A 251 1.45 11.46 12.36
C LEU A 251 2.02 12.11 13.63
N ASP A 252 3.13 12.87 13.52
CA ASP A 252 3.70 13.63 14.64
C ASP A 252 2.91 14.92 14.92
N SER A 253 2.20 15.44 13.91
CA SER A 253 1.40 16.66 14.02
C SER A 253 -0.04 16.43 14.51
N ALA A 254 -0.43 15.17 14.76
CA ALA A 254 -1.74 14.88 15.36
C ALA A 254 -1.80 15.48 16.78
N PRO A 255 -2.85 16.25 17.13
CA PRO A 255 -2.95 16.88 18.44
C PRO A 255 -2.85 15.83 19.54
N ALA A 256 -2.03 16.08 20.56
CA ALA A 256 -1.84 15.20 21.73
C ALA A 256 -3.15 14.82 22.43
N GLU A 257 -4.21 15.64 22.28
CA GLU A 257 -5.55 15.37 22.76
C GLU A 257 -6.25 14.21 22.03
N ALA A 258 -5.98 14.00 20.73
CA ALA A 258 -6.50 12.84 19.99
C ALA A 258 -5.84 11.52 20.46
N LEU A 259 -4.63 11.61 21.00
CA LEU A 259 -3.91 10.48 21.59
C LEU A 259 -4.31 10.24 23.07
N ALA A 260 -4.77 11.26 23.77
CA ALA A 260 -5.11 11.19 25.20
C ALA A 260 -6.51 10.61 25.48
N THR A 261 -7.44 10.71 24.53
CA THR A 261 -8.80 10.15 24.67
C THR A 261 -8.87 8.63 24.54
N LEU A 262 -7.72 7.96 24.30
CA LEU A 262 -7.61 6.50 24.18
C LEU A 262 -6.87 5.84 25.38
N ARG A 263 -6.65 6.58 26.47
CA ARG A 263 -6.19 5.96 27.73
C ARG A 263 -7.40 5.65 28.61
N PRO A 264 -7.45 4.45 29.19
CA PRO A 264 -8.53 4.01 30.07
C PRO A 264 -8.65 4.88 31.31
#